data_5472bcc738ab64fdf59af7215af38707
#
_entry.id   5472bcc738ab64fdf59af7215af38707
#
_cell.length_a   1.000
_cell.length_b   1.000
_cell.length_c   1.000
_cell.angle_alpha   90.00
_cell.angle_beta   90.00
_cell.angle_gamma   90.00
#
_symmetry.space_group_name_H-M   'P 1'
#
loop_
_entity.id
_entity.type
_entity.pdbx_description
1 polymer ?
#
loop_
_entity_poly.entity_id
_entity_poly.type
_entity_poly.pdbx_seq_one_letter_code
_entity_poly.pdbx_strand_id
1 'polypeptide(L)'
;MKNKETIGVAFLGVGRMGETHLRNLTAISGVKVVAVADLILERAERGREITGAELAVTDSAKAIEHPAVDAVVIVTSTGSHAELIKQAVVAGKAVWSEKPIALNLSETQQVVQLVRERNAPVQIGFMRRFDPGYARAKAKIEAGELGKLETFRALSRDTYPPSYEFLVGSGGLFLDMSVHDLDLARFLVGEVDEVCSWGSVLIDERFAKANDADTAVTLLRFKNGVLGVIETSRRSNWGYDIRTEVAGSVGKVVIEAPQKT
;
A
#
# COMPACT_ATOMS: atom_id res chain seq x y z
N MET A 1 -19.90 -12.24 -9.47
CA MET A 1 -20.30 -10.96 -10.09
C MET A 1 -21.00 -11.29 -11.40
N LYS A 2 -22.23 -10.80 -11.63
CA LYS A 2 -22.88 -10.88 -12.95
C LYS A 2 -22.01 -10.07 -13.92
N ASN A 3 -21.87 -10.52 -15.18
CA ASN A 3 -21.20 -9.77 -16.25
C ASN A 3 -21.88 -8.39 -16.41
N LYS A 4 -21.44 -7.41 -15.65
CA LYS A 4 -21.80 -6.01 -15.85
C LYS A 4 -20.80 -5.43 -16.84
N GLU A 5 -21.28 -4.70 -17.86
CA GLU A 5 -20.40 -3.98 -18.81
C GLU A 5 -19.59 -2.87 -18.12
N THR A 6 -20.10 -2.34 -17.01
CA THR A 6 -19.46 -1.24 -16.26
C THR A 6 -19.56 -1.48 -14.76
N ILE A 7 -18.43 -1.35 -14.05
CA ILE A 7 -18.33 -1.44 -12.58
C ILE A 7 -18.52 -0.04 -12.01
N GLY A 8 -19.55 0.11 -11.15
CA GLY A 8 -19.77 1.34 -10.39
C GLY A 8 -18.87 1.41 -9.15
N VAL A 9 -18.15 2.49 -8.98
CA VAL A 9 -17.18 2.68 -7.89
C VAL A 9 -17.60 3.81 -6.96
N ALA A 10 -17.56 3.56 -5.64
CA ALA A 10 -17.49 4.62 -4.64
C ALA A 10 -16.02 4.90 -4.32
N PHE A 11 -15.62 6.16 -4.36
CA PHE A 11 -14.26 6.60 -4.07
C PHE A 11 -14.22 7.39 -2.76
N LEU A 12 -13.40 6.94 -1.81
CA LEU A 12 -13.30 7.53 -0.47
C LEU A 12 -11.91 8.12 -0.24
N GLY A 13 -11.86 9.43 0.02
CA GLY A 13 -10.64 10.17 0.32
C GLY A 13 -10.01 10.86 -0.91
N VAL A 14 -10.22 12.17 -1.03
CA VAL A 14 -9.73 13.01 -2.14
C VAL A 14 -8.57 13.90 -1.66
N GLY A 15 -7.62 13.27 -0.96
CA GLY A 15 -6.34 13.90 -0.66
C GLY A 15 -5.37 13.85 -1.85
N ARG A 16 -4.11 14.22 -1.63
CA ARG A 16 -3.06 14.21 -2.67
C ARG A 16 -2.98 12.88 -3.45
N MET A 17 -2.96 11.75 -2.73
CA MET A 17 -2.96 10.44 -3.37
C MET A 17 -4.32 10.11 -4.00
N GLY A 18 -5.41 10.53 -3.36
CA GLY A 18 -6.76 10.33 -3.87
C GLY A 18 -6.97 10.94 -5.25
N GLU A 19 -6.52 12.17 -5.50
CA GLU A 19 -6.63 12.79 -6.82
C GLU A 19 -5.85 12.00 -7.90
N THR A 20 -4.68 11.46 -7.55
CA THR A 20 -3.90 10.62 -8.47
C THR A 20 -4.67 9.35 -8.83
N HIS A 21 -5.23 8.67 -7.83
CA HIS A 21 -6.03 7.46 -8.05
C HIS A 21 -7.32 7.74 -8.81
N LEU A 22 -8.01 8.85 -8.52
CA LEU A 22 -9.22 9.26 -9.26
C LEU A 22 -8.92 9.42 -10.76
N ARG A 23 -7.86 10.15 -11.10
CA ARG A 23 -7.46 10.34 -12.51
C ARG A 23 -7.10 9.02 -13.18
N ASN A 24 -6.43 8.12 -12.48
CA ASN A 24 -6.11 6.80 -13.00
C ASN A 24 -7.38 5.95 -13.24
N LEU A 25 -8.35 5.99 -12.32
CA LEU A 25 -9.62 5.26 -12.46
C LEU A 25 -10.44 5.74 -13.65
N THR A 26 -10.46 7.04 -13.94
CA THR A 26 -11.19 7.58 -15.12
C THR A 26 -10.62 7.10 -16.45
N ALA A 27 -9.36 6.64 -16.47
CA ALA A 27 -8.72 6.10 -17.66
C ALA A 27 -8.98 4.60 -17.86
N ILE A 28 -9.62 3.91 -16.90
CA ILE A 28 -9.89 2.47 -16.99
C ILE A 28 -11.23 2.23 -17.67
N SER A 29 -11.21 1.57 -18.83
CA SER A 29 -12.42 1.18 -19.54
C SER A 29 -13.28 0.23 -18.69
N GLY A 30 -14.60 0.44 -18.67
CA GLY A 30 -15.53 -0.38 -17.89
C GLY A 30 -15.60 -0.02 -16.41
N VAL A 31 -14.98 1.10 -15.97
CA VAL A 31 -15.10 1.66 -14.61
C VAL A 31 -15.81 3.00 -14.67
N LYS A 32 -16.78 3.21 -13.77
CA LYS A 32 -17.46 4.50 -13.56
C LYS A 32 -17.43 4.84 -12.08
N VAL A 33 -16.82 5.96 -11.71
CA VAL A 33 -16.97 6.50 -10.35
C VAL A 33 -18.39 7.09 -10.25
N VAL A 34 -19.21 6.55 -9.35
CA VAL A 34 -20.60 6.97 -9.16
C VAL A 34 -20.80 7.81 -7.91
N ALA A 35 -19.95 7.60 -6.90
CA ALA A 35 -19.99 8.38 -5.66
C ALA A 35 -18.57 8.71 -5.19
N VAL A 36 -18.42 9.91 -4.63
CA VAL A 36 -17.18 10.37 -4.02
C VAL A 36 -17.46 10.84 -2.59
N ALA A 37 -16.63 10.44 -1.63
CA ALA A 37 -16.72 10.92 -0.26
C ALA A 37 -15.37 11.43 0.25
N ASP A 38 -15.40 12.54 0.98
CA ASP A 38 -14.27 13.07 1.75
C ASP A 38 -14.83 13.83 2.97
N LEU A 39 -14.14 13.83 4.09
CA LEU A 39 -14.56 14.58 5.29
C LEU A 39 -14.71 16.09 5.02
N ILE A 40 -14.02 16.59 4.00
CA ILE A 40 -14.08 17.97 3.52
C ILE A 40 -14.92 17.98 2.25
N LEU A 41 -16.11 18.61 2.30
CA LEU A 41 -17.06 18.61 1.19
C LEU A 41 -16.46 19.14 -0.12
N GLU A 42 -15.66 20.20 -0.05
CA GLU A 42 -15.00 20.80 -1.21
C GLU A 42 -14.08 19.80 -1.94
N ARG A 43 -13.46 18.88 -1.19
CA ARG A 43 -12.65 17.80 -1.78
C ARG A 43 -13.53 16.75 -2.45
N ALA A 44 -14.65 16.38 -1.83
CA ALA A 44 -15.59 15.45 -2.44
C ALA A 44 -16.16 16.02 -3.73
N GLU A 45 -16.54 17.31 -3.75
CA GLU A 45 -17.01 18.01 -4.93
C GLU A 45 -15.95 18.09 -6.04
N ARG A 46 -14.70 18.36 -5.67
CA ARG A 46 -13.58 18.32 -6.63
C ARG A 46 -13.40 16.91 -7.23
N GLY A 47 -13.54 15.86 -6.42
CA GLY A 47 -13.51 14.48 -6.91
C GLY A 47 -14.67 14.21 -7.88
N ARG A 48 -15.85 14.73 -7.62
CA ARG A 48 -17.01 14.67 -8.50
C ARG A 48 -16.74 15.38 -9.84
N GLU A 49 -16.14 16.54 -9.81
CA GLU A 49 -15.76 17.29 -11.03
C GLU A 49 -14.77 16.53 -11.90
N ILE A 50 -13.76 15.88 -11.28
CA ILE A 50 -12.77 15.08 -11.99
C ILE A 50 -13.39 13.87 -12.68
N THR A 51 -14.39 13.22 -12.05
CA THR A 51 -14.90 11.91 -12.45
C THR A 51 -16.27 11.96 -13.15
N GLY A 52 -17.02 13.04 -12.99
CA GLY A 52 -18.43 13.13 -13.38
C GLY A 52 -19.35 12.28 -12.49
N ALA A 53 -18.95 11.99 -11.25
CA ALA A 53 -19.73 11.20 -10.30
C ALA A 53 -21.10 11.86 -10.01
N GLU A 54 -22.10 11.01 -9.73
CA GLU A 54 -23.48 11.47 -9.45
C GLU A 54 -23.59 12.05 -8.03
N LEU A 55 -22.80 11.55 -7.09
CA LEU A 55 -22.86 11.88 -5.67
C LEU A 55 -21.51 12.38 -5.14
N ALA A 56 -21.51 13.51 -4.42
CA ALA A 56 -20.42 13.99 -3.58
C ALA A 56 -20.93 14.21 -2.16
N VAL A 57 -20.31 13.58 -1.16
CA VAL A 57 -20.78 13.61 0.23
C VAL A 57 -19.65 13.62 1.23
N THR A 58 -19.94 14.04 2.47
CA THR A 58 -19.00 13.88 3.60
C THR A 58 -19.19 12.57 4.36
N ASP A 59 -20.31 11.90 4.18
CA ASP A 59 -20.66 10.64 4.82
C ASP A 59 -20.30 9.47 3.91
N SER A 60 -19.24 8.72 4.29
CA SER A 60 -18.76 7.58 3.51
C SER A 60 -19.80 6.46 3.41
N ALA A 61 -20.67 6.27 4.41
CA ALA A 61 -21.68 5.24 4.36
C ALA A 61 -22.66 5.47 3.20
N LYS A 62 -23.08 6.72 2.97
CA LYS A 62 -23.93 7.07 1.82
C LYS A 62 -23.29 6.76 0.48
N ALA A 63 -21.97 6.96 0.37
CA ALA A 63 -21.26 6.63 -0.85
C ALA A 63 -21.16 5.09 -1.03
N ILE A 64 -20.84 4.35 0.03
CA ILE A 64 -20.73 2.88 0.02
C ILE A 64 -22.06 2.21 -0.32
N GLU A 65 -23.17 2.68 0.28
CA GLU A 65 -24.49 2.10 0.15
C GLU A 65 -25.21 2.50 -1.15
N HIS A 66 -24.63 3.40 -1.93
CA HIS A 66 -25.27 3.84 -3.18
C HIS A 66 -25.56 2.63 -4.09
N PRO A 67 -26.78 2.51 -4.63
CA PRO A 67 -27.25 1.28 -5.29
C PRO A 67 -26.47 0.93 -6.57
N ALA A 68 -25.87 1.93 -7.22
CA ALA A 68 -25.05 1.69 -8.41
C ALA A 68 -23.59 1.30 -8.10
N VAL A 69 -23.18 1.26 -6.82
CA VAL A 69 -21.82 0.91 -6.40
C VAL A 69 -21.67 -0.61 -6.33
N ASP A 70 -20.66 -1.13 -6.99
CA ASP A 70 -20.21 -2.53 -6.98
C ASP A 70 -18.91 -2.68 -6.18
N ALA A 71 -18.05 -1.66 -6.21
CA ALA A 71 -16.75 -1.66 -5.54
C ALA A 71 -16.46 -0.32 -4.84
N VAL A 72 -15.66 -0.39 -3.77
CA VAL A 72 -15.22 0.77 -2.99
C VAL A 72 -13.71 0.90 -3.08
N VAL A 73 -13.23 2.10 -3.41
CA VAL A 73 -11.81 2.47 -3.40
C VAL A 73 -11.54 3.38 -2.22
N ILE A 74 -10.65 2.97 -1.32
CA ILE A 74 -10.36 3.66 -0.06
C ILE A 74 -8.94 4.24 -0.12
N VAL A 75 -8.83 5.57 -0.11
CA VAL A 75 -7.58 6.35 -0.16
C VAL A 75 -7.62 7.45 0.91
N THR A 76 -8.25 7.15 2.03
CA THR A 76 -8.38 8.05 3.18
C THR A 76 -7.11 8.08 4.04
N SER A 77 -7.15 8.71 5.21
CA SER A 77 -6.10 8.56 6.21
C SER A 77 -6.06 7.15 6.78
N THR A 78 -4.87 6.65 7.10
CA THR A 78 -4.62 5.27 7.55
C THR A 78 -5.54 4.82 8.69
N GLY A 79 -5.80 5.70 9.65
CA GLY A 79 -6.64 5.38 10.82
C GLY A 79 -8.10 5.01 10.49
N SER A 80 -8.59 5.33 9.29
CA SER A 80 -9.94 5.00 8.88
C SER A 80 -10.07 3.77 7.97
N HIS A 81 -8.96 3.23 7.46
CA HIS A 81 -8.99 2.12 6.50
C HIS A 81 -9.76 0.90 7.03
N ALA A 82 -9.40 0.42 8.23
CA ALA A 82 -10.01 -0.78 8.80
C ALA A 82 -11.54 -0.69 8.91
N GLU A 83 -12.03 0.44 9.39
CA GLU A 83 -13.47 0.65 9.55
C GLU A 83 -14.19 0.75 8.20
N LEU A 84 -13.65 1.49 7.25
CA LEU A 84 -14.22 1.63 5.92
C LEU A 84 -14.19 0.31 5.12
N ILE A 85 -13.12 -0.50 5.26
CA ILE A 85 -13.07 -1.85 4.69
C ILE A 85 -14.19 -2.71 5.28
N LYS A 86 -14.37 -2.72 6.61
CA LYS A 86 -15.43 -3.49 7.26
C LYS A 86 -16.81 -3.06 6.78
N GLN A 87 -17.09 -1.75 6.71
CA GLN A 87 -18.37 -1.23 6.22
C GLN A 87 -18.65 -1.68 4.78
N ALA A 88 -17.67 -1.54 3.88
CA ALA A 88 -17.82 -1.95 2.49
C ALA A 88 -18.03 -3.48 2.34
N VAL A 89 -17.31 -4.30 3.11
CA VAL A 89 -17.45 -5.76 3.13
C VAL A 89 -18.85 -6.18 3.67
N VAL A 90 -19.33 -5.53 4.73
CA VAL A 90 -20.68 -5.79 5.26
C VAL A 90 -21.76 -5.38 4.25
N ALA A 91 -21.56 -4.31 3.52
CA ALA A 91 -22.43 -3.86 2.43
C ALA A 91 -22.34 -4.75 1.15
N GLY A 92 -21.51 -5.80 1.18
CA GLY A 92 -21.35 -6.74 0.06
C GLY A 92 -20.58 -6.18 -1.14
N LYS A 93 -19.79 -5.12 -0.95
CA LYS A 93 -19.00 -4.49 -2.02
C LYS A 93 -17.62 -5.12 -2.12
N ALA A 94 -17.07 -5.15 -3.33
CA ALA A 94 -15.65 -5.38 -3.52
C ALA A 94 -14.85 -4.18 -2.96
N VAL A 95 -13.63 -4.41 -2.48
CA VAL A 95 -12.82 -3.34 -1.88
C VAL A 95 -11.43 -3.31 -2.47
N TRP A 96 -10.97 -2.13 -2.82
CA TRP A 96 -9.57 -1.81 -2.96
C TRP A 96 -9.21 -0.73 -1.93
N SER A 97 -8.17 -0.95 -1.14
CA SER A 97 -7.74 0.01 -0.11
C SER A 97 -6.25 0.27 -0.20
N GLU A 98 -5.85 1.52 0.03
CA GLU A 98 -4.45 1.84 0.30
C GLU A 98 -3.93 1.06 1.52
N LYS A 99 -2.64 0.86 1.52
CA LYS A 99 -1.90 0.29 2.63
C LYS A 99 -1.71 1.35 3.76
N PRO A 100 -1.46 0.92 4.99
CA PRO A 100 -1.71 -0.38 5.59
C PRO A 100 -3.21 -0.60 5.86
N ILE A 101 -3.62 -1.82 6.16
CA ILE A 101 -5.03 -2.15 6.51
C ILE A 101 -5.47 -1.39 7.76
N ALA A 102 -4.60 -1.35 8.78
CA ALA A 102 -4.84 -0.66 10.05
C ALA A 102 -3.51 -0.24 10.69
N LEU A 103 -3.58 0.57 11.75
CA LEU A 103 -2.42 1.02 12.52
C LEU A 103 -1.92 -0.04 13.52
N ASN A 104 -2.68 -1.09 13.77
CA ASN A 104 -2.30 -2.14 14.71
C ASN A 104 -2.72 -3.55 14.21
N LEU A 105 -2.06 -4.55 14.77
CA LEU A 105 -2.25 -5.94 14.37
C LEU A 105 -3.66 -6.46 14.69
N SER A 106 -4.22 -6.09 15.84
CA SER A 106 -5.55 -6.56 16.26
C SER A 106 -6.64 -6.14 15.29
N GLU A 107 -6.67 -4.88 14.89
CA GLU A 107 -7.61 -4.38 13.88
C GLU A 107 -7.39 -5.03 12.52
N THR A 108 -6.12 -5.20 12.12
CA THR A 108 -5.77 -5.90 10.88
C THR A 108 -6.33 -7.33 10.89
N GLN A 109 -6.17 -8.07 12.00
CA GLN A 109 -6.69 -9.42 12.15
C GLN A 109 -8.22 -9.48 12.08
N GLN A 110 -8.91 -8.52 12.71
CA GLN A 110 -10.38 -8.41 12.64
C GLN A 110 -10.86 -8.19 11.19
N VAL A 111 -10.19 -7.29 10.44
CA VAL A 111 -10.51 -7.08 9.02
C VAL A 111 -10.30 -8.35 8.22
N VAL A 112 -9.15 -9.01 8.37
CA VAL A 112 -8.82 -10.25 7.66
C VAL A 112 -9.81 -11.36 7.98
N GLN A 113 -10.22 -11.49 9.24
CA GLN A 113 -11.23 -12.46 9.67
C GLN A 113 -12.56 -12.19 8.98
N LEU A 114 -13.07 -10.96 9.03
CA LEU A 114 -14.34 -10.57 8.39
C LEU A 114 -14.31 -10.83 6.88
N VAL A 115 -13.20 -10.45 6.20
CA VAL A 115 -13.02 -10.68 4.77
C VAL A 115 -13.12 -12.18 4.42
N ARG A 116 -12.48 -13.04 5.22
CA ARG A 116 -12.54 -14.50 5.04
C ARG A 116 -13.95 -15.07 5.30
N GLU A 117 -14.60 -14.66 6.38
CA GLU A 117 -15.96 -15.10 6.73
C GLU A 117 -16.99 -14.72 5.66
N ARG A 118 -16.83 -13.57 5.04
CA ARG A 118 -17.71 -13.06 3.98
C ARG A 118 -17.28 -13.49 2.57
N ASN A 119 -16.13 -14.15 2.44
CA ASN A 119 -15.50 -14.44 1.14
C ASN A 119 -15.48 -13.18 0.23
N ALA A 120 -15.18 -12.02 0.84
CA ALA A 120 -15.25 -10.74 0.17
C ALA A 120 -14.01 -10.48 -0.71
N PRO A 121 -14.19 -9.97 -1.93
CA PRO A 121 -13.06 -9.59 -2.78
C PRO A 121 -12.44 -8.30 -2.27
N VAL A 122 -11.33 -8.43 -1.54
CA VAL A 122 -10.57 -7.30 -0.99
C VAL A 122 -9.14 -7.34 -1.49
N GLN A 123 -8.65 -6.23 -2.01
CA GLN A 123 -7.27 -6.03 -2.42
C GLN A 123 -6.65 -4.83 -1.71
N ILE A 124 -5.43 -5.00 -1.23
CA ILE A 124 -4.64 -3.92 -0.62
C ILE A 124 -3.62 -3.41 -1.65
N GLY A 125 -3.43 -2.10 -1.67
CA GLY A 125 -2.63 -1.34 -2.63
C GLY A 125 -1.11 -1.50 -2.48
N PHE A 126 -0.59 -2.72 -2.52
CA PHE A 126 0.85 -2.97 -2.62
C PHE A 126 1.31 -2.82 -4.08
N MET A 127 1.42 -1.57 -4.52
CA MET A 127 1.63 -1.19 -5.91
C MET A 127 2.91 -1.78 -6.52
N ARG A 128 3.96 -2.03 -5.72
CA ARG A 128 5.24 -2.56 -6.23
C ARG A 128 5.09 -3.95 -6.86
N ARG A 129 4.11 -4.76 -6.45
CA ARG A 129 3.81 -6.06 -7.06
C ARG A 129 3.39 -5.95 -8.53
N PHE A 130 2.87 -4.78 -8.94
CA PHE A 130 2.39 -4.48 -10.30
C PHE A 130 3.39 -3.68 -11.12
N ASP A 131 4.52 -3.28 -10.54
CA ASP A 131 5.61 -2.66 -11.28
C ASP A 131 6.24 -3.69 -12.23
N PRO A 132 6.49 -3.33 -13.50
CA PRO A 132 7.02 -4.27 -14.51
C PRO A 132 8.36 -4.91 -14.12
N GLY A 133 9.22 -4.19 -13.40
CA GLY A 133 10.51 -4.71 -12.91
C GLY A 133 10.32 -5.82 -11.88
N TYR A 134 9.47 -5.58 -10.88
CA TYR A 134 9.15 -6.57 -9.85
C TYR A 134 8.35 -7.76 -10.38
N ALA A 135 7.40 -7.53 -11.27
CA ALA A 135 6.64 -8.60 -11.91
C ALA A 135 7.56 -9.53 -12.76
N ARG A 136 8.50 -8.93 -13.51
CA ARG A 136 9.51 -9.70 -14.27
C ARG A 136 10.45 -10.47 -13.33
N ALA A 137 10.92 -9.85 -12.26
CA ALA A 137 11.77 -10.53 -11.26
C ALA A 137 11.04 -11.73 -10.66
N LYS A 138 9.77 -11.57 -10.29
CA LYS A 138 8.94 -12.66 -9.76
C LYS A 138 8.83 -13.82 -10.77
N ALA A 139 8.52 -13.52 -12.03
CA ALA A 139 8.43 -14.54 -13.08
C ALA A 139 9.75 -15.32 -13.26
N LYS A 140 10.90 -14.64 -13.24
CA LYS A 140 12.23 -15.29 -13.32
C LYS A 140 12.52 -16.19 -12.13
N ILE A 141 12.16 -15.75 -10.93
CA ILE A 141 12.31 -16.55 -9.70
C ILE A 141 11.44 -17.81 -9.80
N GLU A 142 10.17 -17.68 -10.21
CA GLU A 142 9.25 -18.81 -10.36
C GLU A 142 9.65 -19.77 -11.47
N ALA A 143 10.28 -19.28 -12.52
CA ALA A 143 10.86 -20.10 -13.59
C ALA A 143 12.16 -20.83 -13.17
N GLY A 144 12.68 -20.58 -11.95
CA GLY A 144 13.90 -21.18 -11.44
C GLY A 144 15.20 -20.63 -12.06
N GLU A 145 15.14 -19.50 -12.79
CA GLU A 145 16.31 -18.93 -13.49
C GLU A 145 17.43 -18.49 -12.52
N LEU A 146 17.13 -18.28 -11.23
CA LEU A 146 18.11 -17.92 -10.22
C LEU A 146 18.68 -19.16 -9.48
N GLY A 147 18.14 -20.34 -9.72
CA GLY A 147 18.45 -21.53 -8.94
C GLY A 147 17.87 -21.46 -7.52
N LYS A 148 18.57 -22.01 -6.54
CA LYS A 148 18.19 -21.92 -5.13
C LYS A 148 18.44 -20.50 -4.63
N LEU A 149 17.39 -19.83 -4.12
CA LEU A 149 17.54 -18.50 -3.55
C LEU A 149 18.42 -18.52 -2.28
N GLU A 150 19.25 -17.52 -2.12
CA GLU A 150 20.24 -17.42 -1.04
C GLU A 150 20.08 -16.12 -0.24
N THR A 151 19.94 -14.97 -0.91
CA THR A 151 19.85 -13.68 -0.22
C THR A 151 18.80 -12.76 -0.84
N PHE A 152 18.20 -11.91 0.01
CA PHE A 152 17.32 -10.81 -0.33
C PHE A 152 17.86 -9.51 0.25
N ARG A 153 17.90 -8.44 -0.54
CA ARG A 153 18.23 -7.09 -0.09
C ARG A 153 17.23 -6.10 -0.61
N ALA A 154 16.76 -5.22 0.25
CA ALA A 154 15.93 -4.08 -0.16
C ALA A 154 16.42 -2.79 0.52
N LEU A 155 16.27 -1.69 -0.19
CA LEU A 155 16.59 -0.36 0.29
C LEU A 155 15.48 0.58 -0.18
N SER A 156 14.95 1.38 0.75
CA SER A 156 13.96 2.41 0.45
C SER A 156 14.28 3.69 1.19
N ARG A 157 14.47 4.80 0.44
CA ARG A 157 14.78 6.11 0.99
C ARG A 157 13.90 7.18 0.37
N ASP A 158 13.21 7.94 1.22
CA ASP A 158 12.48 9.15 0.82
C ASP A 158 13.46 10.29 0.53
N THR A 159 13.06 11.26 -0.27
CA THR A 159 13.87 12.45 -0.56
C THR A 159 14.01 13.38 0.64
N TYR A 160 12.96 13.49 1.45
CA TYR A 160 12.90 14.33 2.65
C TYR A 160 11.88 13.78 3.66
N PRO A 161 12.04 14.09 4.96
CA PRO A 161 11.10 13.70 6.00
C PRO A 161 9.68 14.26 5.75
N PRO A 162 8.62 13.52 6.08
CA PRO A 162 7.25 14.01 5.98
C PRO A 162 6.94 15.09 7.01
N SER A 163 5.75 15.72 6.91
CA SER A 163 5.26 16.64 7.93
C SER A 163 5.00 15.91 9.25
N TYR A 164 5.01 16.65 10.36
CA TYR A 164 4.78 16.06 11.69
C TYR A 164 3.39 15.45 11.83
N GLU A 165 2.37 16.10 11.26
CA GLU A 165 0.99 15.63 11.25
C GLU A 165 0.87 14.28 10.54
N PHE A 166 1.56 14.13 9.39
CA PHE A 166 1.61 12.86 8.67
C PHE A 166 2.35 11.79 9.49
N LEU A 167 3.49 12.14 10.08
CA LEU A 167 4.30 11.24 10.89
C LEU A 167 3.47 10.60 12.02
N VAL A 168 2.74 11.42 12.79
CA VAL A 168 1.91 10.93 13.91
C VAL A 168 0.75 10.05 13.44
N GLY A 169 0.19 10.33 12.25
CA GLY A 169 -0.98 9.61 11.72
C GLY A 169 -0.68 8.40 10.84
N SER A 170 0.57 8.19 10.42
CA SER A 170 0.94 7.18 9.41
C SER A 170 1.20 5.78 9.97
N GLY A 171 1.39 5.65 11.28
CA GLY A 171 1.83 4.41 11.93
C GLY A 171 3.34 4.22 11.96
N GLY A 172 4.12 5.27 11.61
CA GLY A 172 5.57 5.31 11.71
C GLY A 172 6.30 4.66 10.53
N LEU A 173 7.63 4.63 10.65
CA LEU A 173 8.55 4.19 9.60
C LEU A 173 8.21 2.79 9.05
N PHE A 174 7.88 1.85 9.94
CA PHE A 174 7.65 0.47 9.57
C PHE A 174 6.32 0.26 8.84
N LEU A 175 5.22 0.83 9.32
CA LEU A 175 3.89 0.66 8.73
C LEU A 175 3.67 1.53 7.49
N ASP A 176 4.35 2.66 7.40
CA ASP A 176 4.20 3.53 6.25
C ASP A 176 5.19 3.20 5.12
N MET A 177 6.45 2.95 5.46
CA MET A 177 7.54 2.84 4.49
C MET A 177 8.07 1.41 4.34
N SER A 178 8.58 0.79 5.43
CA SER A 178 9.15 -0.55 5.37
C SER A 178 8.15 -1.63 4.96
N VAL A 179 6.85 -1.39 5.15
CA VAL A 179 5.77 -2.31 4.75
C VAL A 179 5.84 -2.70 3.27
N HIS A 180 6.31 -1.81 2.40
CA HIS A 180 6.49 -2.10 0.98
C HIS A 180 7.61 -3.11 0.73
N ASP A 181 8.72 -2.99 1.45
CA ASP A 181 9.85 -3.90 1.31
C ASP A 181 9.60 -5.24 2.00
N LEU A 182 8.86 -5.23 3.12
CA LEU A 182 8.37 -6.44 3.79
C LEU A 182 7.38 -7.21 2.91
N ASP A 183 6.50 -6.51 2.20
CA ASP A 183 5.61 -7.11 1.22
C ASP A 183 6.38 -7.74 0.05
N LEU A 184 7.38 -7.02 -0.49
CA LEU A 184 8.24 -7.53 -1.56
C LEU A 184 9.08 -8.73 -1.11
N ALA A 185 9.59 -8.74 0.11
CA ALA A 185 10.29 -9.88 0.68
C ALA A 185 9.43 -11.13 0.63
N ARG A 186 8.18 -11.05 1.09
CA ARG A 186 7.22 -12.15 1.03
C ARG A 186 6.80 -12.50 -0.40
N PHE A 187 6.62 -11.51 -1.27
CA PHE A 187 6.23 -11.71 -2.66
C PHE A 187 7.31 -12.43 -3.48
N LEU A 188 8.57 -12.01 -3.33
CA LEU A 188 9.68 -12.54 -4.14
C LEU A 188 10.28 -13.82 -3.57
N VAL A 189 10.41 -13.91 -2.24
CA VAL A 189 11.18 -14.98 -1.58
C VAL A 189 10.29 -15.98 -0.84
N GLY A 190 9.25 -15.50 -0.16
CA GLY A 190 8.34 -16.35 0.60
C GLY A 190 8.16 -15.89 2.05
N GLU A 191 7.64 -16.78 2.89
CA GLU A 191 7.28 -16.44 4.28
C GLU A 191 8.52 -16.24 5.15
N VAL A 192 8.48 -15.18 5.97
CA VAL A 192 9.49 -14.85 6.97
C VAL A 192 9.23 -15.68 8.22
N ASP A 193 10.29 -16.21 8.83
CA ASP A 193 10.28 -16.98 10.07
C ASP A 193 10.70 -16.11 11.25
N GLU A 194 11.82 -15.38 11.10
CA GLU A 194 12.36 -14.52 12.14
C GLU A 194 12.67 -13.13 11.59
N VAL A 195 12.48 -12.12 12.45
CA VAL A 195 12.82 -10.72 12.16
C VAL A 195 13.56 -10.10 13.35
N CYS A 196 14.61 -9.34 13.04
CA CYS A 196 15.31 -8.49 14.00
C CYS A 196 15.54 -7.11 13.38
N SER A 197 15.20 -6.05 14.10
CA SER A 197 15.30 -4.70 13.56
C SER A 197 15.87 -3.72 14.58
N TRP A 198 16.70 -2.78 14.09
CA TRP A 198 17.18 -1.62 14.82
C TRP A 198 16.68 -0.36 14.10
N GLY A 199 16.04 0.52 14.86
CA GLY A 199 15.63 1.85 14.42
C GLY A 199 16.36 2.93 15.23
N SER A 200 16.63 4.05 14.59
CA SER A 200 17.27 5.22 15.22
C SER A 200 16.69 6.52 14.66
N VAL A 201 16.86 7.59 15.44
CA VAL A 201 16.61 8.97 15.00
C VAL A 201 17.97 9.58 14.65
N LEU A 202 18.27 9.68 13.37
CA LEU A 202 19.55 10.16 12.83
C LEU A 202 19.41 11.42 11.96
N ILE A 203 18.17 11.77 11.60
CA ILE A 203 17.86 12.78 10.59
C ILE A 203 17.15 13.99 11.21
N ASP A 204 16.12 13.75 12.02
CA ASP A 204 15.24 14.79 12.52
C ASP A 204 14.63 14.41 13.88
N GLU A 205 14.87 15.24 14.90
CA GLU A 205 14.38 15.01 16.27
C GLU A 205 12.84 14.95 16.39
N ARG A 206 12.10 15.40 15.39
CA ARG A 206 10.64 15.25 15.35
C ARG A 206 10.20 13.79 15.42
N PHE A 207 11.03 12.86 14.91
CA PHE A 207 10.76 11.43 15.01
C PHE A 207 10.83 10.92 16.44
N ALA A 208 11.80 11.38 17.24
CA ALA A 208 11.85 11.06 18.66
C ALA A 208 10.60 11.55 19.40
N LYS A 209 10.11 12.76 19.10
CA LYS A 209 8.89 13.31 19.69
C LYS A 209 7.62 12.51 19.31
N ALA A 210 7.62 11.89 18.14
CA ALA A 210 6.54 11.02 17.68
C ALA A 210 6.69 9.57 18.15
N ASN A 211 7.72 9.25 18.95
CA ASN A 211 8.08 7.89 19.35
C ASN A 211 8.28 6.95 18.15
N ASP A 212 8.97 7.44 17.11
CA ASP A 212 9.25 6.74 15.88
C ASP A 212 10.75 6.81 15.52
N ALA A 213 11.18 6.04 14.54
CA ALA A 213 12.51 6.12 13.94
C ALA A 213 12.43 6.78 12.56
N ASP A 214 13.54 7.40 12.12
CA ASP A 214 13.69 7.89 10.75
C ASP A 214 14.60 7.04 9.88
N THR A 215 15.35 6.14 10.51
CA THR A 215 16.26 5.21 9.85
C THR A 215 16.18 3.85 10.54
N ALA A 216 16.07 2.78 9.77
CA ALA A 216 16.04 1.43 10.31
C ALA A 216 16.79 0.44 9.41
N VAL A 217 17.35 -0.59 10.06
CA VAL A 217 17.89 -1.78 9.40
C VAL A 217 17.19 -3.00 9.98
N THR A 218 16.62 -3.82 9.11
CA THR A 218 15.86 -5.01 9.47
C THR A 218 16.50 -6.25 8.84
N LEU A 219 16.78 -7.26 9.65
CA LEU A 219 17.24 -8.57 9.22
C LEU A 219 16.08 -9.55 9.18
N LEU A 220 16.06 -10.39 8.17
CA LEU A 220 15.03 -11.40 7.95
C LEU A 220 15.66 -12.78 7.83
N ARG A 221 15.06 -13.79 8.46
CA ARG A 221 15.26 -15.19 8.14
C ARG A 221 13.96 -15.73 7.55
N PHE A 222 14.03 -16.27 6.35
CA PHE A 222 12.87 -16.87 5.70
C PHE A 222 12.73 -18.35 6.05
N LYS A 223 11.51 -18.87 6.00
CA LYS A 223 11.24 -20.30 6.27
C LYS A 223 11.98 -21.27 5.36
N ASN A 224 12.33 -20.83 4.15
CA ASN A 224 13.14 -21.61 3.20
C ASN A 224 14.66 -21.48 3.42
N GLY A 225 15.08 -20.77 4.48
CA GLY A 225 16.48 -20.59 4.87
C GLY A 225 17.18 -19.39 4.22
N VAL A 226 16.54 -18.67 3.31
CA VAL A 226 17.09 -17.43 2.73
C VAL A 226 17.29 -16.39 3.82
N LEU A 227 18.35 -15.57 3.71
CA LEU A 227 18.62 -14.44 4.60
C LEU A 227 18.32 -13.13 3.88
N GLY A 228 17.73 -12.19 4.60
CA GLY A 228 17.38 -10.89 4.04
C GLY A 228 17.81 -9.71 4.88
N VAL A 229 17.99 -8.56 4.22
CA VAL A 229 18.18 -7.26 4.86
C VAL A 229 17.33 -6.20 4.17
N ILE A 230 16.69 -5.36 4.97
CA ILE A 230 15.96 -4.17 4.52
C ILE A 230 16.56 -2.95 5.19
N GLU A 231 16.92 -1.95 4.42
CA GLU A 231 17.32 -0.63 4.90
C GLU A 231 16.25 0.39 4.54
N THR A 232 15.77 1.14 5.52
CA THR A 232 14.73 2.16 5.34
C THR A 232 15.19 3.49 5.93
N SER A 233 15.04 4.60 5.19
CA SER A 233 15.42 5.93 5.66
C SER A 233 14.49 7.03 5.13
N ARG A 234 14.19 8.01 5.96
CA ARG A 234 13.36 9.17 5.62
C ARG A 234 14.13 10.29 4.92
N ARG A 235 15.38 10.03 4.49
CA ARG A 235 16.16 11.02 3.74
C ARG A 235 17.09 10.40 2.72
N SER A 236 17.09 11.01 1.53
CA SER A 236 18.04 10.76 0.47
C SER A 236 18.32 12.07 -0.27
N ASN A 237 19.47 12.68 -0.02
CA ASN A 237 19.84 13.98 -0.62
C ASN A 237 20.15 13.88 -2.13
N TRP A 238 20.25 12.65 -2.65
CA TRP A 238 20.52 12.36 -4.07
C TRP A 238 19.29 11.92 -4.86
N GLY A 239 18.10 12.02 -4.28
CA GLY A 239 16.84 11.66 -4.91
C GLY A 239 16.17 10.46 -4.25
N TYR A 240 15.01 10.09 -4.77
CA TYR A 240 14.23 8.94 -4.29
C TYR A 240 14.98 7.65 -4.64
N ASP A 241 15.33 6.84 -3.63
CA ASP A 241 16.21 5.69 -3.81
C ASP A 241 15.50 4.40 -3.37
N ILE A 242 15.09 3.58 -4.35
CA ILE A 242 14.47 2.28 -4.12
C ILE A 242 15.22 1.23 -4.91
N ARG A 243 15.70 0.20 -4.22
CA ARG A 243 16.45 -0.91 -4.81
C ARG A 243 16.05 -2.22 -4.18
N THR A 244 16.02 -3.28 -4.98
CA THR A 244 15.81 -4.64 -4.49
C THR A 244 16.71 -5.59 -5.26
N GLU A 245 17.41 -6.45 -4.54
CA GLU A 245 18.23 -7.54 -5.10
C GLU A 245 17.77 -8.89 -4.54
N VAL A 246 17.63 -9.88 -5.40
CA VAL A 246 17.47 -11.28 -5.01
C VAL A 246 18.56 -12.06 -5.70
N ALA A 247 19.40 -12.75 -4.92
CA ALA A 247 20.45 -13.61 -5.42
C ALA A 247 20.17 -15.08 -5.12
N GLY A 248 20.56 -15.92 -6.04
CA GLY A 248 20.48 -17.36 -5.94
C GLY A 248 21.75 -18.03 -6.50
N SER A 249 21.77 -19.35 -6.46
CA SER A 249 22.96 -20.16 -6.73
C SER A 249 23.48 -20.07 -8.17
N VAL A 250 22.67 -19.60 -9.14
CA VAL A 250 23.07 -19.50 -10.54
C VAL A 250 22.88 -18.10 -11.14
N GLY A 251 22.30 -17.16 -10.39
CA GLY A 251 22.11 -15.81 -10.88
C GLY A 251 21.47 -14.88 -9.88
N LYS A 252 21.32 -13.62 -10.26
CA LYS A 252 20.63 -12.61 -9.46
C LYS A 252 19.78 -11.69 -10.31
N VAL A 253 18.76 -11.09 -9.70
CA VAL A 253 18.01 -9.97 -10.25
C VAL A 253 18.22 -8.73 -9.39
N VAL A 254 18.34 -7.59 -10.04
CA VAL A 254 18.42 -6.28 -9.40
C VAL A 254 17.34 -5.39 -9.99
N ILE A 255 16.54 -4.78 -9.14
CA ILE A 255 15.53 -3.81 -9.50
C ILE A 255 15.93 -2.48 -8.87
N GLU A 256 16.14 -1.46 -9.69
CA GLU A 256 16.51 -0.11 -9.28
C GLU A 256 15.58 0.90 -9.95
N ALA A 257 15.01 1.82 -9.16
CA ALA A 257 14.34 2.98 -9.73
C ALA A 257 15.39 3.94 -10.30
N PRO A 258 15.19 4.55 -11.49
CA PRO A 258 16.10 5.56 -12.02
C PRO A 258 16.23 6.70 -11.02
N GLN A 259 17.44 6.95 -10.56
CA GLN A 259 17.72 8.08 -9.68
C GLN A 259 17.71 9.35 -10.53
N LYS A 260 16.91 10.34 -10.12
CA LYS A 260 16.97 11.68 -10.65
C LYS A 260 17.97 12.46 -9.79
N THR A 261 19.20 12.55 -10.25
CA THR A 261 20.22 13.44 -9.68
C THR A 261 19.92 14.87 -10.08
#